data_71d71b60bfe054fa9028b4a2ba6e3cc1
#
_entry.id   71d71b60bfe054fa9028b4a2ba6e3cc1
#
_cell.length_a   1.000
_cell.length_b   1.000
_cell.length_c   1.000
_cell.angle_alpha   90.00
_cell.angle_beta   90.00
_cell.angle_gamma   90.00
#
_symmetry.space_group_name_H-M   'P 1'
#
loop_
_entity.id
_entity.type
_entity.pdbx_description
1 polymer ?
#
loop_
_entity_poly.entity_id
_entity_poly.type
_entity_poly.pdbx_seq_one_letter_code
_entity_poly.pdbx_strand_id
1 'polypeptide(L)'
;AINNLPFLDNKVERLALFSSKISKNPHALDHNTDSGKLLLYGIAYLLGVRYPQNAEEKMEVLYKVGLIKDEISNFTMCSGLLAYKDELLHPGWEGFFNAYEPLQVSLWNLSKVDKIISKRNKVFVFENPTVFSEVLYRSSKEKPSIICTYGQVKLASLILLDNLVENGTHIYYSGDFDPEGLIIADKLKSRYKEYLTLWRYSIKDYHKSISKKKIAYERINKLRKLKDKSLIKTGEEIKECKYAGYQETIIEELIDDILVLMNIG
;
A
#
# COMPACT_ATOMS: atom_id res chain seq x y z
N ALA A 1 3.02 -12.01 -27.89
CA ALA A 1 2.71 -11.80 -26.46
C ALA A 1 1.42 -10.95 -26.31
N ILE A 2 1.36 -9.73 -26.83
CA ILE A 2 0.24 -8.78 -26.63
C ILE A 2 -1.12 -9.40 -26.98
N ASN A 3 -1.25 -10.07 -28.11
CA ASN A 3 -2.50 -10.70 -28.57
C ASN A 3 -2.94 -11.92 -27.73
N ASN A 4 -2.11 -12.37 -26.79
CA ASN A 4 -2.37 -13.53 -25.93
C ASN A 4 -2.38 -13.15 -24.46
N LEU A 5 -2.57 -11.86 -24.13
CA LEU A 5 -2.64 -11.42 -22.74
C LEU A 5 -3.85 -12.02 -22.04
N PRO A 6 -3.72 -12.50 -20.80
CA PRO A 6 -4.77 -13.26 -20.10
C PRO A 6 -6.07 -12.48 -19.88
N PHE A 7 -6.01 -11.15 -19.70
CA PHE A 7 -7.20 -10.31 -19.48
C PHE A 7 -8.18 -10.33 -20.65
N LEU A 8 -7.71 -10.62 -21.87
CA LEU A 8 -8.58 -10.76 -23.06
C LEU A 8 -9.60 -11.89 -22.90
N ASP A 9 -9.27 -12.92 -22.10
CA ASP A 9 -10.12 -14.06 -21.78
C ASP A 9 -10.67 -14.02 -20.35
N ASN A 10 -10.58 -12.89 -19.66
CA ASN A 10 -10.91 -12.75 -18.23
C ASN A 10 -10.14 -13.73 -17.33
N LYS A 11 -8.89 -14.02 -17.68
CA LYS A 11 -8.02 -14.95 -16.96
C LYS A 11 -6.88 -14.23 -16.26
N VAL A 12 -6.27 -14.94 -15.32
CA VAL A 12 -5.06 -14.53 -14.64
C VAL A 12 -4.01 -15.62 -14.80
N GLU A 13 -2.79 -15.26 -15.17
CA GLU A 13 -1.70 -16.19 -15.40
C GLU A 13 -0.38 -15.68 -14.80
N ARG A 14 0.44 -16.60 -14.32
CA ARG A 14 1.79 -16.25 -13.83
C ARG A 14 2.70 -15.86 -14.98
N LEU A 15 3.41 -14.75 -14.86
CA LEU A 15 4.29 -14.22 -15.91
C LEU A 15 5.29 -15.26 -16.43
N ALA A 16 5.88 -16.07 -15.53
CA ALA A 16 6.84 -17.11 -15.93
C ALA A 16 6.20 -18.21 -16.80
N LEU A 17 4.95 -18.62 -16.48
CA LEU A 17 4.20 -19.60 -17.27
C LEU A 17 3.79 -19.00 -18.62
N PHE A 18 3.29 -17.78 -18.64
CA PHE A 18 2.98 -17.04 -19.85
C PHE A 18 4.23 -16.90 -20.74
N SER A 19 5.36 -16.49 -20.15
CA SER A 19 6.65 -16.39 -20.84
C SER A 19 7.07 -17.72 -21.48
N SER A 20 6.95 -18.82 -20.72
CA SER A 20 7.26 -20.17 -21.22
C SER A 20 6.40 -20.58 -22.41
N LYS A 21 5.10 -20.28 -22.40
CA LYS A 21 4.17 -20.56 -23.51
C LYS A 21 4.55 -19.80 -24.77
N ILE A 22 4.93 -18.51 -24.63
CA ILE A 22 5.22 -17.63 -25.76
C ILE A 22 6.61 -17.89 -26.34
N SER A 23 7.62 -18.18 -25.51
CA SER A 23 9.05 -18.18 -25.90
C SER A 23 9.80 -19.46 -25.56
N LYS A 24 9.15 -20.41 -24.88
CA LYS A 24 9.78 -21.61 -24.28
C LYS A 24 10.85 -21.28 -23.21
N ASN A 25 10.90 -20.03 -22.75
CA ASN A 25 11.80 -19.57 -21.70
C ASN A 25 11.03 -18.80 -20.63
N PRO A 26 10.98 -19.28 -19.35
CA PRO A 26 10.23 -18.62 -18.28
C PRO A 26 10.72 -17.19 -17.95
N HIS A 27 11.97 -16.87 -18.30
CA HIS A 27 12.64 -15.60 -18.03
C HIS A 27 12.69 -14.63 -19.22
N ALA A 28 12.19 -15.03 -20.39
CA ALA A 28 12.26 -14.18 -21.58
C ALA A 28 11.54 -12.84 -21.45
N LEU A 29 10.46 -12.81 -20.65
CA LEU A 29 9.64 -11.62 -20.43
C LEU A 29 9.90 -10.94 -19.07
N ASP A 30 10.98 -11.26 -18.38
CA ASP A 30 11.40 -10.57 -17.18
C ASP A 30 11.65 -9.08 -17.48
N HIS A 31 11.29 -8.20 -16.56
CA HIS A 31 11.32 -6.73 -16.77
C HIS A 31 12.70 -6.14 -17.06
N ASN A 32 13.78 -6.88 -16.82
CA ASN A 32 15.17 -6.50 -17.12
C ASN A 32 15.64 -6.97 -18.52
N THR A 33 14.89 -7.88 -19.17
CA THR A 33 15.18 -8.31 -20.56
C THR A 33 14.61 -7.30 -21.57
N ASP A 34 15.13 -7.30 -22.78
CA ASP A 34 14.63 -6.40 -23.84
C ASP A 34 13.20 -6.79 -24.28
N SER A 35 12.88 -8.09 -24.34
CA SER A 35 11.53 -8.57 -24.63
C SER A 35 10.54 -8.19 -23.51
N GLY A 36 10.96 -8.25 -22.24
CA GLY A 36 10.16 -7.82 -21.10
C GLY A 36 9.91 -6.31 -21.09
N LYS A 37 10.91 -5.51 -21.40
CA LYS A 37 10.74 -4.05 -21.57
C LYS A 37 9.78 -3.74 -22.70
N LEU A 38 9.91 -4.42 -23.84
CA LEU A 38 9.01 -4.23 -24.99
C LEU A 38 7.58 -4.64 -24.67
N LEU A 39 7.39 -5.74 -23.92
CA LEU A 39 6.08 -6.15 -23.41
C LEU A 39 5.47 -5.06 -22.54
N LEU A 40 6.22 -4.50 -21.59
CA LEU A 40 5.75 -3.42 -20.71
C LEU A 40 5.39 -2.14 -21.49
N TYR A 41 6.15 -1.79 -22.54
CA TYR A 41 5.80 -0.68 -23.45
C TYR A 41 4.49 -0.94 -24.18
N GLY A 42 4.33 -2.15 -24.72
CA GLY A 42 3.09 -2.54 -25.40
C GLY A 42 1.87 -2.53 -24.49
N ILE A 43 2.02 -3.03 -23.25
CA ILE A 43 0.94 -3.00 -22.24
C ILE A 43 0.62 -1.57 -21.81
N ALA A 44 1.62 -0.74 -21.54
CA ALA A 44 1.42 0.66 -21.16
C ALA A 44 0.67 1.43 -22.26
N TYR A 45 1.05 1.23 -23.53
CA TYR A 45 0.36 1.78 -24.69
C TYR A 45 -1.11 1.31 -24.77
N LEU A 46 -1.34 0.00 -24.60
CA LEU A 46 -2.68 -0.61 -24.64
C LEU A 46 -3.61 -0.04 -23.55
N LEU A 47 -3.06 0.19 -22.35
CA LEU A 47 -3.79 0.73 -21.22
C LEU A 47 -3.89 2.27 -21.20
N GLY A 48 -3.25 2.96 -22.16
CA GLY A 48 -3.22 4.42 -22.20
C GLY A 48 -2.49 5.05 -20.99
N VAL A 49 -1.51 4.35 -20.41
CA VAL A 49 -0.75 4.82 -19.24
C VAL A 49 0.71 5.09 -19.62
N ARG A 50 1.39 5.92 -18.83
CA ARG A 50 2.84 6.13 -19.01
C ARG A 50 3.60 4.82 -18.75
N TYR A 51 4.80 4.71 -19.34
CA TYR A 51 5.70 3.58 -19.07
C TYR A 51 6.06 3.52 -17.58
N PRO A 52 5.93 2.35 -16.92
CA PRO A 52 6.18 2.20 -15.49
C PRO A 52 7.67 2.36 -15.14
N GLN A 53 7.97 3.18 -14.13
CA GLN A 53 9.34 3.59 -13.79
C GLN A 53 9.99 2.74 -12.69
N ASN A 54 9.21 2.16 -11.80
CA ASN A 54 9.67 1.36 -10.67
C ASN A 54 9.05 -0.05 -10.66
N ALA A 55 9.47 -0.89 -9.73
CA ALA A 55 9.04 -2.28 -9.65
C ALA A 55 7.55 -2.41 -9.37
N GLU A 56 7.01 -1.56 -8.50
CA GLU A 56 5.60 -1.54 -8.10
C GLU A 56 4.70 -1.15 -9.28
N GLU A 57 5.04 -0.09 -10.00
CA GLU A 57 4.31 0.35 -11.20
C GLU A 57 4.34 -0.74 -12.30
N LYS A 58 5.48 -1.45 -12.47
CA LYS A 58 5.58 -2.57 -13.42
C LYS A 58 4.66 -3.73 -13.02
N MET A 59 4.61 -4.08 -11.75
CA MET A 59 3.71 -5.13 -11.25
C MET A 59 2.24 -4.74 -11.40
N GLU A 60 1.89 -3.49 -11.12
CA GLU A 60 0.52 -2.99 -11.28
C GLU A 60 0.08 -3.03 -12.77
N VAL A 61 0.94 -2.61 -13.69
CA VAL A 61 0.66 -2.65 -15.13
C VAL A 61 0.48 -4.08 -15.63
N LEU A 62 1.33 -5.02 -15.19
CA LEU A 62 1.19 -6.44 -15.50
C LEU A 62 -0.10 -7.02 -14.92
N TYR A 63 -0.43 -6.70 -13.68
CA TYR A 63 -1.64 -7.17 -13.01
C TYR A 63 -2.91 -6.75 -13.75
N LYS A 64 -2.97 -5.50 -14.24
CA LYS A 64 -4.11 -4.97 -15.02
C LYS A 64 -4.40 -5.75 -16.30
N VAL A 65 -3.42 -6.48 -16.83
CA VAL A 65 -3.60 -7.34 -18.01
C VAL A 65 -3.62 -8.83 -17.65
N GLY A 66 -3.83 -9.16 -16.38
CA GLY A 66 -3.95 -10.53 -15.90
C GLY A 66 -2.62 -11.27 -15.74
N LEU A 67 -1.47 -10.58 -15.78
CA LEU A 67 -0.16 -11.18 -15.55
C LEU A 67 0.31 -10.92 -14.12
N ILE A 68 0.60 -11.99 -13.38
CA ILE A 68 1.12 -11.90 -12.01
C ILE A 68 2.55 -12.42 -11.97
N LYS A 69 3.47 -11.60 -11.46
CA LYS A 69 4.87 -12.02 -11.29
C LYS A 69 5.04 -12.89 -10.05
N ASP A 70 4.43 -12.48 -8.94
CA ASP A 70 4.52 -13.15 -7.65
C ASP A 70 3.26 -12.87 -6.83
N GLU A 71 2.47 -13.89 -6.64
CA GLU A 71 1.19 -13.80 -5.94
C GLU A 71 1.27 -14.22 -4.46
N ILE A 72 2.35 -14.89 -4.06
CA ILE A 72 2.51 -15.44 -2.71
C ILE A 72 3.37 -14.53 -1.83
N SER A 73 4.56 -14.11 -2.31
CA SER A 73 5.45 -13.25 -1.51
C SER A 73 5.09 -11.75 -1.59
N ASN A 74 4.18 -11.39 -2.50
CA ASN A 74 3.58 -10.06 -2.52
C ASN A 74 2.38 -10.04 -1.57
N PHE A 75 2.60 -9.55 -0.35
CA PHE A 75 1.62 -9.54 0.73
C PHE A 75 1.60 -8.21 1.47
N THR A 76 0.52 -7.99 2.21
CA THR A 76 0.34 -6.93 3.21
C THR A 76 -0.12 -7.55 4.53
N MET A 77 -0.01 -6.83 5.63
CA MET A 77 -0.50 -7.26 6.94
C MET A 77 -1.73 -6.45 7.32
N CYS A 78 -2.77 -7.09 7.84
CA CYS A 78 -3.96 -6.39 8.32
C CYS A 78 -4.56 -7.05 9.56
N SER A 79 -5.44 -6.33 10.26
CA SER A 79 -6.33 -6.87 11.29
C SER A 79 -7.64 -6.10 11.31
N GLY A 80 -8.69 -6.70 11.85
CA GLY A 80 -10.00 -6.06 11.99
C GLY A 80 -10.74 -5.83 10.66
N LEU A 81 -10.48 -6.65 9.63
CA LEU A 81 -11.16 -6.61 8.34
C LEU A 81 -12.00 -7.88 8.11
N LEU A 82 -13.14 -7.73 7.45
CA LEU A 82 -13.96 -8.84 6.96
C LEU A 82 -13.93 -8.87 5.44
N ALA A 83 -13.94 -10.08 4.86
CA ALA A 83 -13.97 -10.26 3.42
C ALA A 83 -15.08 -11.23 3.01
N TYR A 84 -15.62 -11.01 1.80
CA TYR A 84 -16.73 -11.76 1.25
C TYR A 84 -16.35 -12.34 -0.11
N LYS A 85 -16.91 -13.51 -0.41
CA LYS A 85 -16.86 -14.15 -1.72
C LYS A 85 -18.28 -14.56 -2.09
N ASP A 86 -18.78 -14.13 -3.26
CA ASP A 86 -20.14 -14.43 -3.73
C ASP A 86 -21.20 -14.14 -2.65
N GLU A 87 -21.13 -12.95 -2.02
CA GLU A 87 -21.97 -12.48 -0.89
C GLU A 87 -21.80 -13.28 0.41
N LEU A 88 -21.00 -14.33 0.44
CA LEU A 88 -20.74 -15.14 1.63
C LEU A 88 -19.50 -14.65 2.37
N LEU A 89 -19.61 -14.58 3.70
CA LEU A 89 -18.49 -14.22 4.56
C LEU A 89 -17.40 -15.28 4.50
N HIS A 90 -16.17 -14.87 4.20
CA HIS A 90 -15.04 -15.78 4.07
C HIS A 90 -14.57 -16.27 5.44
N PRO A 91 -14.64 -17.59 5.75
CA PRO A 91 -14.44 -18.12 7.09
C PRO A 91 -13.04 -17.83 7.67
N GLY A 92 -12.00 -17.82 6.85
CA GLY A 92 -10.65 -17.48 7.30
C GLY A 92 -10.53 -16.02 7.76
N TRP A 93 -11.14 -15.08 7.02
CA TRP A 93 -11.13 -13.67 7.42
C TRP A 93 -11.99 -13.44 8.67
N GLU A 94 -13.14 -14.10 8.76
CA GLU A 94 -14.00 -14.04 9.95
C GLU A 94 -13.28 -14.57 11.19
N GLY A 95 -12.54 -15.67 11.09
CA GLY A 95 -11.76 -16.22 12.19
C GLY A 95 -10.72 -15.23 12.72
N PHE A 96 -9.91 -14.62 11.83
CA PHE A 96 -8.93 -13.61 12.20
C PHE A 96 -9.57 -12.32 12.73
N PHE A 97 -10.71 -11.90 12.17
CA PHE A 97 -11.47 -10.76 12.65
C PHE A 97 -11.97 -10.97 14.10
N ASN A 98 -12.55 -12.13 14.38
CA ASN A 98 -13.09 -12.47 15.69
C ASN A 98 -11.97 -12.58 16.74
N ALA A 99 -10.88 -13.26 16.41
CA ALA A 99 -9.70 -13.37 17.26
C ALA A 99 -8.96 -12.03 17.43
N TYR A 100 -9.14 -11.09 16.48
CA TYR A 100 -8.39 -9.85 16.36
C TYR A 100 -6.87 -10.10 16.25
N GLU A 101 -6.51 -11.09 15.46
CA GLU A 101 -5.13 -11.43 15.16
C GLU A 101 -4.65 -10.82 13.85
N PRO A 102 -3.33 -10.60 13.68
CA PRO A 102 -2.80 -10.08 12.42
C PRO A 102 -2.85 -11.17 11.33
N LEU A 103 -3.45 -10.82 10.19
CA LEU A 103 -3.54 -11.66 9.00
C LEU A 103 -2.57 -11.15 7.92
N GLN A 104 -1.64 -12.03 7.50
CA GLN A 104 -0.80 -11.76 6.33
C GLN A 104 -1.57 -12.13 5.06
N VAL A 105 -1.91 -11.12 4.26
CA VAL A 105 -2.74 -11.27 3.07
C VAL A 105 -1.89 -11.14 1.81
N SER A 106 -1.78 -12.22 1.04
CA SER A 106 -1.08 -12.23 -0.25
C SER A 106 -2.00 -11.83 -1.41
N LEU A 107 -1.43 -11.54 -2.58
CA LEU A 107 -2.23 -11.34 -3.80
C LEU A 107 -3.11 -12.54 -4.09
N TRP A 108 -2.64 -13.76 -3.79
CA TRP A 108 -3.46 -14.98 -3.92
C TRP A 108 -4.72 -14.90 -3.07
N ASN A 109 -4.61 -14.53 -1.79
CA ASN A 109 -5.78 -14.40 -0.91
C ASN A 109 -6.74 -13.32 -1.40
N LEU A 110 -6.21 -12.16 -1.84
CA LEU A 110 -7.01 -11.06 -2.37
C LEU A 110 -7.77 -11.43 -3.64
N SER A 111 -7.19 -12.29 -4.50
CA SER A 111 -7.89 -12.78 -5.71
C SER A 111 -9.05 -13.73 -5.43
N LYS A 112 -9.24 -14.17 -4.19
CA LYS A 112 -10.30 -15.12 -3.78
C LYS A 112 -11.50 -14.44 -3.13
N VAL A 113 -11.45 -13.14 -2.95
CA VAL A 113 -12.52 -12.36 -2.31
C VAL A 113 -12.94 -11.23 -3.23
N ASP A 114 -14.23 -10.87 -3.17
CA ASP A 114 -14.80 -9.85 -4.03
C ASP A 114 -14.93 -8.52 -3.29
N LYS A 115 -15.21 -8.57 -1.99
CA LYS A 115 -15.50 -7.41 -1.16
C LYS A 115 -14.78 -7.51 0.17
N ILE A 116 -14.13 -6.41 0.57
CA ILE A 116 -13.49 -6.28 1.88
C ILE A 116 -14.06 -5.04 2.58
N ILE A 117 -14.42 -5.19 3.83
CA ILE A 117 -14.99 -4.11 4.64
C ILE A 117 -14.20 -3.88 5.91
N SER A 118 -14.17 -2.63 6.32
CA SER A 118 -13.56 -2.18 7.57
C SER A 118 -14.61 -1.87 8.62
N LYS A 119 -14.21 -1.91 9.87
CA LYS A 119 -15.07 -1.48 10.98
C LYS A 119 -15.33 0.03 10.89
N ARG A 120 -16.61 0.42 10.94
CA ARG A 120 -17.04 1.83 10.86
C ARG A 120 -16.55 2.59 9.62
N ASN A 121 -16.31 1.90 8.52
CA ASN A 121 -15.79 2.47 7.28
C ASN A 121 -14.50 3.30 7.47
N LYS A 122 -13.64 2.89 8.40
CA LYS A 122 -12.36 3.52 8.69
C LYS A 122 -11.26 2.48 8.72
N VAL A 123 -10.10 2.77 8.13
CA VAL A 123 -8.89 1.95 8.21
C VAL A 123 -7.68 2.81 8.54
N PHE A 124 -6.88 2.37 9.50
CA PHE A 124 -5.64 3.04 9.91
C PHE A 124 -4.45 2.30 9.31
N VAL A 125 -3.66 3.01 8.52
CA VAL A 125 -2.59 2.42 7.72
C VAL A 125 -1.24 2.95 8.20
N PHE A 126 -0.35 2.03 8.55
CA PHE A 126 0.98 2.33 9.07
C PHE A 126 2.06 1.83 8.12
N GLU A 127 3.14 2.60 8.00
CA GLU A 127 4.33 2.18 7.27
C GLU A 127 5.12 1.16 8.11
N ASN A 128 5.20 1.39 9.42
CA ASN A 128 6.09 0.68 10.34
C ASN A 128 5.41 -0.51 11.03
N PRO A 129 5.99 -1.73 10.97
CA PRO A 129 5.43 -2.92 11.61
C PRO A 129 5.42 -2.83 13.14
N THR A 130 6.35 -2.10 13.76
CA THR A 130 6.38 -1.91 15.23
C THR A 130 5.17 -1.10 15.67
N VAL A 131 4.86 0.00 14.95
CA VAL A 131 3.68 0.83 15.22
C VAL A 131 2.40 0.04 15.02
N PHE A 132 2.30 -0.72 13.92
CA PHE A 132 1.16 -1.61 13.69
C PHE A 132 0.96 -2.60 14.86
N SER A 133 2.03 -3.25 15.31
CA SER A 133 1.98 -4.25 16.40
C SER A 133 1.55 -3.62 17.73
N GLU A 134 2.08 -2.45 18.06
CA GLU A 134 1.74 -1.74 19.29
C GLU A 134 0.28 -1.25 19.29
N VAL A 135 -0.19 -0.71 18.15
CA VAL A 135 -1.61 -0.33 17.98
C VAL A 135 -2.50 -1.57 18.09
N LEU A 136 -2.15 -2.69 17.45
CA LEU A 136 -2.90 -3.94 17.54
C LEU A 136 -3.08 -4.39 18.99
N TYR A 137 -2.01 -4.35 19.78
CA TYR A 137 -2.03 -4.76 21.18
C TYR A 137 -2.86 -3.80 22.05
N ARG A 138 -2.62 -2.50 21.94
CA ARG A 138 -3.21 -1.48 22.83
C ARG A 138 -4.67 -1.11 22.49
N SER A 139 -5.11 -1.33 21.26
CA SER A 139 -6.50 -1.08 20.82
C SER A 139 -7.34 -2.36 20.67
N SER A 140 -6.95 -3.43 21.37
CA SER A 140 -7.61 -4.75 21.28
C SER A 140 -9.06 -4.77 21.76
N LYS A 141 -9.50 -3.81 22.55
CA LYS A 141 -10.92 -3.64 22.97
C LYS A 141 -11.76 -3.05 21.85
N GLU A 142 -11.31 -2.00 21.22
CA GLU A 142 -11.98 -1.29 20.13
C GLU A 142 -11.91 -2.06 18.81
N LYS A 143 -10.89 -2.89 18.64
CA LYS A 143 -10.63 -3.70 17.45
C LYS A 143 -10.73 -2.85 16.16
N PRO A 144 -9.95 -1.77 15.97
CA PRO A 144 -9.97 -0.99 14.76
C PRO A 144 -9.47 -1.81 13.56
N SER A 145 -9.90 -1.43 12.36
CA SER A 145 -9.32 -1.97 11.14
C SER A 145 -7.96 -1.32 10.89
N ILE A 146 -6.89 -2.12 10.84
CA ILE A 146 -5.52 -1.64 10.70
C ILE A 146 -4.77 -2.39 9.60
N ILE A 147 -3.86 -1.71 8.91
CA ILE A 147 -3.00 -2.26 7.85
C ILE A 147 -1.56 -1.81 8.07
N CYS A 148 -0.59 -2.71 7.78
CA CYS A 148 0.83 -2.37 7.70
C CYS A 148 1.35 -2.59 6.27
N THR A 149 1.98 -1.55 5.69
CA THR A 149 2.53 -1.61 4.33
C THR A 149 3.98 -2.11 4.28
N TYR A 150 4.66 -2.21 5.41
CA TYR A 150 6.06 -2.63 5.51
C TYR A 150 7.02 -1.74 4.67
N GLY A 151 6.96 -0.44 4.85
CA GLY A 151 7.72 0.53 4.06
C GLY A 151 7.11 0.74 2.68
N GLN A 152 7.81 0.34 1.60
CA GLN A 152 7.29 0.51 0.24
C GLN A 152 5.96 -0.23 0.03
N VAL A 153 4.96 0.52 -0.46
CA VAL A 153 3.61 -0.01 -0.67
C VAL A 153 3.62 -1.01 -1.80
N LYS A 154 3.46 -2.29 -1.48
CA LYS A 154 3.40 -3.39 -2.44
C LYS A 154 2.04 -3.44 -3.14
N LEU A 155 1.97 -4.16 -4.27
CA LEU A 155 0.73 -4.34 -5.03
C LEU A 155 -0.41 -4.93 -4.17
N ALA A 156 -0.12 -5.87 -3.28
CA ALA A 156 -1.11 -6.43 -2.36
C ALA A 156 -1.73 -5.34 -1.45
N SER A 157 -0.92 -4.41 -0.95
CA SER A 157 -1.43 -3.28 -0.16
C SER A 157 -2.32 -2.36 -1.01
N LEU A 158 -1.94 -2.08 -2.26
CA LEU A 158 -2.75 -1.25 -3.15
C LEU A 158 -4.11 -1.90 -3.46
N ILE A 159 -4.13 -3.20 -3.81
CA ILE A 159 -5.37 -3.92 -4.13
C ILE A 159 -6.28 -4.01 -2.89
N LEU A 160 -5.71 -4.25 -1.70
CA LEU A 160 -6.49 -4.22 -0.47
C LEU A 160 -7.10 -2.85 -0.21
N LEU A 161 -6.33 -1.78 -0.34
CA LEU A 161 -6.81 -0.41 -0.15
C LEU A 161 -7.81 0.03 -1.22
N ASP A 162 -7.59 -0.35 -2.49
CA ASP A 162 -8.54 -0.08 -3.58
C ASP A 162 -9.91 -0.70 -3.28
N ASN A 163 -9.94 -1.99 -2.90
CA ASN A 163 -11.16 -2.69 -2.55
C ASN A 163 -11.87 -2.05 -1.33
N LEU A 164 -11.12 -1.65 -0.31
CA LEU A 164 -11.68 -0.95 0.85
C LEU A 164 -12.31 0.39 0.48
N VAL A 165 -11.67 1.19 -0.37
CA VAL A 165 -12.19 2.49 -0.83
C VAL A 165 -13.42 2.30 -1.72
N GLU A 166 -13.41 1.32 -2.63
CA GLU A 166 -14.59 0.96 -3.45
C GLU A 166 -15.81 0.57 -2.59
N ASN A 167 -15.57 0.04 -1.38
CA ASN A 167 -16.61 -0.30 -0.42
C ASN A 167 -16.83 0.78 0.66
N GLY A 168 -16.43 2.01 0.40
CA GLY A 168 -16.77 3.19 1.21
C GLY A 168 -15.87 3.41 2.44
N THR A 169 -14.73 2.73 2.53
CA THR A 169 -13.79 2.92 3.64
C THR A 169 -12.94 4.17 3.44
N HIS A 170 -12.80 4.97 4.50
CA HIS A 170 -11.86 6.10 4.56
C HIS A 170 -10.52 5.66 5.15
N ILE A 171 -9.42 6.07 4.53
CA ILE A 171 -8.05 5.71 4.89
C ILE A 171 -7.42 6.82 5.75
N TYR A 172 -6.88 6.46 6.90
CA TYR A 172 -6.00 7.30 7.71
C TYR A 172 -4.58 6.75 7.58
N TYR A 173 -3.72 7.44 6.83
CA TYR A 173 -2.35 6.99 6.56
C TYR A 173 -1.34 7.78 7.38
N SER A 174 -0.45 7.07 8.09
CA SER A 174 0.69 7.62 8.80
C SER A 174 1.96 6.83 8.50
N GLY A 175 3.10 7.50 8.44
CA GLY A 175 4.42 6.91 8.17
C GLY A 175 5.55 7.80 8.69
N ASP A 176 6.79 7.45 8.35
CA ASP A 176 7.99 8.15 8.81
C ASP A 176 8.14 9.54 8.18
N PHE A 177 8.80 10.44 8.92
CA PHE A 177 9.17 11.77 8.46
C PHE A 177 10.58 11.73 7.84
N ASP A 178 10.67 11.03 6.72
CA ASP A 178 11.85 11.07 5.86
C ASP A 178 11.44 11.23 4.38
N PRO A 179 12.38 11.48 3.47
CA PRO A 179 12.03 11.72 2.07
C PRO A 179 11.27 10.59 1.40
N GLU A 180 11.55 9.35 1.74
CA GLU A 180 10.87 8.18 1.19
C GLU A 180 9.45 8.04 1.76
N GLY A 181 9.28 8.19 3.08
CA GLY A 181 7.97 8.14 3.75
C GLY A 181 7.03 9.23 3.25
N LEU A 182 7.52 10.50 3.10
CA LEU A 182 6.70 11.57 2.54
C LEU A 182 6.31 11.31 1.07
N ILE A 183 7.20 10.73 0.25
CA ILE A 183 6.89 10.40 -1.14
C ILE A 183 5.86 9.27 -1.22
N ILE A 184 5.91 8.29 -0.31
CA ILE A 184 4.89 7.24 -0.22
C ILE A 184 3.54 7.86 0.13
N ALA A 185 3.50 8.70 1.16
CA ALA A 185 2.30 9.43 1.58
C ALA A 185 1.69 10.27 0.45
N ASP A 186 2.51 11.01 -0.29
CA ASP A 186 2.11 11.84 -1.43
C ASP A 186 1.51 11.00 -2.59
N LYS A 187 2.12 9.85 -2.90
CA LYS A 187 1.60 8.92 -3.90
C LYS A 187 0.24 8.35 -3.49
N LEU A 188 0.09 7.92 -2.24
CA LEU A 188 -1.18 7.40 -1.71
C LEU A 188 -2.25 8.51 -1.69
N LYS A 189 -1.91 9.72 -1.27
CA LYS A 189 -2.82 10.87 -1.31
C LYS A 189 -3.25 11.21 -2.75
N SER A 190 -2.33 11.16 -3.69
CA SER A 190 -2.65 11.39 -5.11
C SER A 190 -3.56 10.30 -5.70
N ARG A 191 -3.46 9.03 -5.23
CA ARG A 191 -4.30 7.91 -5.67
C ARG A 191 -5.70 7.98 -5.08
N TYR A 192 -5.80 8.15 -3.77
CA TYR A 192 -7.07 8.02 -3.03
C TYR A 192 -7.77 9.36 -2.76
N LYS A 193 -7.12 10.49 -3.02
CA LYS A 193 -7.69 11.84 -2.95
C LYS A 193 -8.46 12.11 -1.64
N GLU A 194 -9.77 12.37 -1.75
CA GLU A 194 -10.68 12.62 -0.63
C GLU A 194 -10.87 11.42 0.31
N TYR A 195 -10.69 10.22 -0.18
CA TYR A 195 -10.79 8.98 0.61
C TYR A 195 -9.57 8.72 1.52
N LEU A 196 -8.54 9.57 1.47
CA LEU A 196 -7.35 9.44 2.32
C LEU A 196 -7.05 10.73 3.09
N THR A 197 -6.90 10.59 4.38
CA THR A 197 -6.34 11.61 5.27
C THR A 197 -4.86 11.32 5.53
N LEU A 198 -4.00 12.30 5.23
CA LEU A 198 -2.61 12.32 5.71
C LEU A 198 -2.64 12.59 7.21
N TRP A 199 -2.39 11.54 7.99
CA TRP A 199 -2.62 11.55 9.41
C TRP A 199 -1.32 11.73 10.19
N ARG A 200 -1.29 12.76 11.05
CA ARG A 200 -0.10 13.10 11.83
C ARG A 200 1.14 13.47 10.97
N TYR A 201 0.94 14.24 9.90
CA TYR A 201 2.02 14.76 9.04
C TYR A 201 2.27 16.26 9.18
N SER A 202 1.85 16.88 10.31
CA SER A 202 2.10 18.30 10.55
C SER A 202 3.56 18.56 10.95
N ILE A 203 4.02 19.83 10.81
CA ILE A 203 5.32 20.28 11.29
C ILE A 203 5.48 19.99 12.78
N LYS A 204 4.40 20.15 13.58
CA LYS A 204 4.40 19.86 15.01
C LYS A 204 4.69 18.37 15.28
N ASP A 205 4.05 17.48 14.52
CA ASP A 205 4.26 16.03 14.63
C ASP A 205 5.70 15.68 14.21
N TYR A 206 6.22 16.32 13.15
CA TYR A 206 7.61 16.14 12.74
C TYR A 206 8.59 16.55 13.86
N HIS A 207 8.45 17.73 14.45
CA HIS A 207 9.33 18.16 15.55
C HIS A 207 9.29 17.22 16.75
N LYS A 208 8.13 16.63 17.05
CA LYS A 208 8.02 15.62 18.09
C LYS A 208 8.73 14.31 17.71
N SER A 209 8.77 13.98 16.42
CA SER A 209 9.35 12.74 15.89
C SER A 209 10.83 12.80 15.57
N ILE A 210 11.46 13.99 15.58
CA ILE A 210 12.85 14.19 15.18
C ILE A 210 13.81 13.25 15.92
N SER A 211 14.64 12.57 15.15
CA SER A 211 15.71 11.70 15.62
C SER A 211 17.10 12.34 15.49
N LYS A 212 18.13 11.65 15.92
CA LYS A 212 19.54 12.05 15.71
C LYS A 212 20.08 11.63 14.33
N LYS A 213 19.29 10.97 13.49
CA LYS A 213 19.72 10.45 12.18
C LYS A 213 19.66 11.54 11.12
N LYS A 214 20.83 12.01 10.68
CA LYS A 214 20.93 12.95 9.56
C LYS A 214 20.50 12.30 8.25
N ILE A 215 19.81 13.08 7.42
CA ILE A 215 19.39 12.69 6.07
C ILE A 215 20.46 13.15 5.08
N ALA A 216 20.91 12.23 4.20
CA ALA A 216 21.85 12.55 3.14
C ALA A 216 21.23 13.55 2.13
N TYR A 217 22.06 14.42 1.57
CA TYR A 217 21.61 15.49 0.66
C TYR A 217 20.86 14.95 -0.57
N GLU A 218 21.31 13.84 -1.13
CA GLU A 218 20.70 13.19 -2.29
C GLU A 218 19.26 12.73 -1.98
N ARG A 219 19.02 12.28 -0.75
CA ARG A 219 17.67 11.88 -0.28
C ARG A 219 16.78 13.11 -0.10
N ILE A 220 17.29 14.19 0.52
CA ILE A 220 16.57 15.45 0.72
C ILE A 220 16.08 16.01 -0.63
N ASN A 221 16.88 15.93 -1.70
CA ASN A 221 16.49 16.39 -3.03
C ASN A 221 15.26 15.69 -3.60
N LYS A 222 14.92 14.49 -3.13
CA LYS A 222 13.70 13.78 -3.55
C LYS A 222 12.42 14.51 -3.13
N LEU A 223 12.46 15.30 -2.05
CA LEU A 223 11.33 16.10 -1.54
C LEU A 223 10.81 17.13 -2.54
N ARG A 224 11.61 17.50 -3.56
CA ARG A 224 11.14 18.35 -4.68
C ARG A 224 10.03 17.74 -5.52
N LYS A 225 9.79 16.43 -5.38
CA LYS A 225 8.75 15.68 -6.13
C LYS A 225 7.39 15.69 -5.45
N LEU A 226 7.29 16.18 -4.22
CA LEU A 226 6.03 16.28 -3.48
C LEU A 226 5.04 17.19 -4.20
N LYS A 227 3.75 16.82 -4.15
CA LYS A 227 2.64 17.53 -4.79
C LYS A 227 1.63 18.04 -3.78
N ASP A 228 1.37 17.27 -2.72
CA ASP A 228 0.44 17.68 -1.67
C ASP A 228 0.98 18.87 -0.88
N LYS A 229 0.16 19.91 -0.71
CA LYS A 229 0.56 21.17 -0.09
C LYS A 229 0.96 21.02 1.38
N SER A 230 0.33 20.10 2.10
CA SER A 230 0.67 19.86 3.52
C SER A 230 2.01 19.15 3.65
N LEU A 231 2.26 18.13 2.80
CA LEU A 231 3.54 17.43 2.77
C LEU A 231 4.70 18.30 2.28
N ILE A 232 4.44 19.22 1.34
CA ILE A 232 5.46 20.20 0.91
C ILE A 232 5.94 21.02 2.09
N LYS A 233 5.02 21.55 2.93
CA LYS A 233 5.38 22.35 4.13
C LYS A 233 6.25 21.54 5.10
N THR A 234 5.85 20.31 5.42
CA THR A 234 6.63 19.43 6.29
C THR A 234 7.95 19.02 5.63
N GLY A 235 7.97 18.82 4.31
CA GLY A 235 9.18 18.53 3.55
C GLY A 235 10.18 19.69 3.53
N GLU A 236 9.73 20.94 3.53
CA GLU A 236 10.60 22.13 3.67
C GLU A 236 11.24 22.17 5.06
N GLU A 237 10.47 21.93 6.11
CA GLU A 237 11.00 21.83 7.48
C GLU A 237 12.05 20.71 7.61
N ILE A 238 11.82 19.55 7.00
CA ILE A 238 12.81 18.46 6.96
C ILE A 238 14.09 18.89 6.22
N LYS A 239 13.99 19.70 5.14
CA LYS A 239 15.15 20.22 4.41
C LYS A 239 15.98 21.16 5.27
N GLU A 240 15.34 21.98 6.12
CA GLU A 240 16.01 22.90 7.02
C GLU A 240 16.69 22.16 8.18
N CYS A 241 15.95 21.29 8.86
CA CYS A 241 16.45 20.52 10.00
C CYS A 241 17.47 19.45 9.60
N LYS A 242 17.28 18.79 8.45
CA LYS A 242 18.14 17.69 7.92
C LYS A 242 18.18 16.42 8.77
N TYR A 243 17.20 16.19 9.61
CA TYR A 243 17.06 14.99 10.43
C TYR A 243 15.77 14.23 10.08
N ALA A 244 15.84 12.89 10.15
CA ALA A 244 14.66 12.06 10.01
C ALA A 244 13.85 12.06 11.31
N GLY A 245 12.52 11.93 11.18
CA GLY A 245 11.63 11.64 12.28
C GLY A 245 11.00 10.25 12.11
N TYR A 246 10.72 9.59 13.22
CA TYR A 246 10.20 8.23 13.23
C TYR A 246 8.80 8.15 13.82
N GLN A 247 7.94 7.36 13.17
CA GLN A 247 6.55 7.16 13.54
C GLN A 247 6.38 6.61 14.97
N GLU A 248 7.34 5.81 15.45
CA GLU A 248 7.31 5.24 16.80
C GLU A 248 7.28 6.29 17.91
N THR A 249 7.81 7.47 17.67
CA THR A 249 7.89 8.53 18.70
C THR A 249 6.58 9.30 18.90
N ILE A 250 5.60 9.10 18.01
CA ILE A 250 4.26 9.71 18.08
C ILE A 250 3.16 8.65 18.26
N ILE A 251 3.54 7.46 18.74
CA ILE A 251 2.61 6.32 18.86
C ILE A 251 1.46 6.60 19.84
N GLU A 252 1.72 7.35 20.91
CA GLU A 252 0.70 7.74 21.87
C GLU A 252 -0.43 8.55 21.20
N GLU A 253 -0.05 9.55 20.41
CA GLU A 253 -1.02 10.37 19.68
C GLU A 253 -1.80 9.58 18.63
N LEU A 254 -1.12 8.61 17.99
CA LEU A 254 -1.80 7.74 17.03
C LEU A 254 -2.86 6.87 17.70
N ILE A 255 -2.56 6.32 18.88
CA ILE A 255 -3.50 5.50 19.65
C ILE A 255 -4.65 6.34 20.18
N ASP A 256 -4.36 7.51 20.77
CA ASP A 256 -5.39 8.42 21.27
C ASP A 256 -6.37 8.84 20.16
N ASP A 257 -5.85 9.19 18.98
CA ASP A 257 -6.69 9.52 17.81
C ASP A 257 -7.57 8.34 17.38
N ILE A 258 -7.01 7.11 17.34
CA ILE A 258 -7.80 5.91 17.01
C ILE A 258 -8.95 5.73 17.98
N LEU A 259 -8.69 5.82 19.29
CA LEU A 259 -9.72 5.67 20.31
C LEU A 259 -10.82 6.72 20.14
N VAL A 260 -10.47 7.97 19.86
CA VAL A 260 -11.44 9.03 19.57
C VAL A 260 -12.22 8.72 18.30
N LEU A 261 -11.53 8.42 17.19
CA LEU A 261 -12.16 8.16 15.88
C LEU A 261 -13.02 6.89 15.87
N MET A 262 -12.70 5.92 16.72
CA MET A 262 -13.52 4.69 16.89
C MET A 262 -14.73 4.91 17.82
N ASN A 263 -14.77 5.97 18.63
CA ASN A 263 -15.89 6.27 19.50
C ASN A 263 -16.87 7.29 18.89
N ILE A 264 -16.43 8.04 17.86
CA ILE A 264 -17.29 8.99 17.13
C ILE A 264 -17.91 8.22 15.94
N GLY A 265 -19.17 7.81 16.06
CA GLY A 265 -19.91 7.16 14.96
C GLY A 265 -21.04 6.28 15.44
#